data_e421d5e2f74ef66df9e4108adc997ec3
#
_entry.id   e421d5e2f74ef66df9e4108adc997ec3
#
_cell.length_a   1.000
_cell.length_b   1.000
_cell.length_c   1.000
_cell.angle_alpha   90.00
_cell.angle_beta   90.00
_cell.angle_gamma   90.00
#
_symmetry.space_group_name_H-M   'P 1'
#
loop_
_entity.id
_entity.type
_entity.pdbx_description
1 polymer ?
#
loop_
_entity_poly.entity_id
_entity_poly.type
_entity_poly.pdbx_seq_one_letter_code
_entity_poly.pdbx_strand_id
1 'polypeptide(L)'
;MDSVYAGIDLPEAYTGRGVIIGVTDWGFDYTHPVFYDTTGTQYRILRAWDQFRTAGPAPEGFDYGTELVGQEQLLAAACDTTNFYGHHYHGTHVASITGGSGAGTIYRGVAPEAEFIFASFRADEQSVVDAFEWMYRVAQQEQKRLVINMSWGLYWMDNPDGTGPIGQKMQELSNLGVVFVTSGGNNGDERFHLGHTFQNDTLRSRFMFPPDNNSAYYWGTSITMTNTPGKPFAVSLNWCNNQYQTIQASPFFCTADGDNYTEGYLTNGIDTIIYNIELIASDESGRPEARLRVKKPNPIDNSWRFGITVAANEGDFHAWNVAELTSGVGNWGGNWMGVNVLGWKYGDTQYGTGTPANVDCAITVAAHQSGRWEDEVWHPGDICYFSSYGPTINGRDKPDISAPGYNVISATSSYADEHNTAVATVTFEGREYTFIKLSGTSMSSPFTTGVVALLLEANPTLTAQQVKEALIFSATHDSLTEARGITRFGHGKVNAYQGVLHVLNHVGTQEFVSNAHIYTVFPNPATDQIFISTPNSKCPTTATLYDLSGKMVKTMTISQGVNTMDVHALPTGTYILQIANARYTESKKVVIAR
;
A
#
# COMPACT_ATOMS: atom_id res chain seq x y z
N MET A 1 -11.48 -8.42 -18.77
CA MET A 1 -10.18 -8.72 -19.39
C MET A 1 -10.32 -9.12 -20.85
N ASP A 2 -11.24 -10.03 -21.20
CA ASP A 2 -11.36 -10.56 -22.57
C ASP A 2 -11.53 -9.49 -23.65
N SER A 3 -12.30 -8.43 -23.36
CA SER A 3 -12.47 -7.29 -24.28
C SER A 3 -11.16 -6.52 -24.52
N VAL A 4 -10.29 -6.42 -23.51
CA VAL A 4 -8.97 -5.75 -23.62
C VAL A 4 -8.03 -6.58 -24.49
N TYR A 5 -7.98 -7.89 -24.25
CA TYR A 5 -7.13 -8.82 -25.01
C TYR A 5 -7.60 -9.04 -26.46
N ALA A 6 -8.91 -8.91 -26.70
CA ALA A 6 -9.47 -9.01 -28.04
C ALA A 6 -9.49 -7.67 -28.79
N GLY A 7 -9.12 -6.55 -28.14
CA GLY A 7 -9.16 -5.22 -28.74
C GLY A 7 -10.60 -4.77 -29.10
N ILE A 8 -11.63 -5.25 -28.37
CA ILE A 8 -13.03 -4.93 -28.67
C ILE A 8 -13.25 -3.44 -28.38
N ASP A 9 -13.64 -2.69 -29.42
CA ASP A 9 -13.83 -1.24 -29.39
C ASP A 9 -12.59 -0.45 -28.92
N LEU A 10 -11.39 -1.06 -29.06
CA LEU A 10 -10.09 -0.46 -28.78
C LEU A 10 -9.25 -0.40 -30.06
N PRO A 11 -8.25 0.50 -30.18
CA PRO A 11 -7.37 0.57 -31.35
C PRO A 11 -6.62 -0.74 -31.63
N GLU A 12 -6.25 -1.46 -30.56
CA GLU A 12 -5.54 -2.74 -30.58
C GLU A 12 -5.78 -3.53 -29.29
N ALA A 13 -5.22 -4.72 -29.20
CA ALA A 13 -5.17 -5.52 -27.98
C ALA A 13 -4.07 -5.02 -27.04
N TYR A 14 -4.35 -4.95 -25.74
CA TYR A 14 -3.39 -4.56 -24.71
C TYR A 14 -3.10 -5.73 -23.78
N THR A 15 -1.83 -6.02 -23.56
CA THR A 15 -1.34 -7.24 -22.88
C THR A 15 -0.19 -6.95 -21.91
N GLY A 16 0.21 -5.68 -21.73
CA GLY A 16 1.32 -5.22 -20.90
C GLY A 16 2.66 -5.13 -21.64
N ARG A 17 2.64 -5.19 -22.98
CA ARG A 17 3.84 -5.15 -23.80
C ARG A 17 4.61 -3.84 -23.61
N GLY A 18 5.95 -3.92 -23.46
CA GLY A 18 6.81 -2.76 -23.27
C GLY A 18 6.79 -2.17 -21.86
N VAL A 19 6.17 -2.87 -20.90
CA VAL A 19 6.13 -2.48 -19.49
C VAL A 19 6.88 -3.53 -18.65
N ILE A 20 7.69 -3.03 -17.71
CA ILE A 20 8.33 -3.87 -16.69
C ILE A 20 7.47 -3.87 -15.43
N ILE A 21 7.20 -5.07 -14.92
CA ILE A 21 6.60 -5.29 -13.61
C ILE A 21 7.71 -5.66 -12.63
N GLY A 22 7.97 -4.78 -11.67
CA GLY A 22 8.80 -5.07 -10.52
C GLY A 22 7.97 -5.76 -9.44
N VAL A 23 8.50 -6.80 -8.82
CA VAL A 23 7.86 -7.44 -7.66
C VAL A 23 8.86 -7.54 -6.52
N THR A 24 8.59 -6.87 -5.41
CA THR A 24 9.31 -7.08 -4.15
C THR A 24 8.53 -8.09 -3.33
N ASP A 25 9.11 -9.26 -3.10
CA ASP A 25 8.44 -10.39 -2.44
C ASP A 25 9.48 -11.47 -2.08
N TRP A 26 9.08 -12.70 -1.83
CA TRP A 26 9.90 -13.88 -1.59
C TRP A 26 9.24 -15.14 -2.14
N GLY A 27 10.02 -16.21 -2.36
CA GLY A 27 9.54 -17.47 -2.90
C GLY A 27 9.35 -17.42 -4.40
N PHE A 28 10.30 -16.84 -5.12
CA PHE A 28 10.33 -16.81 -6.58
C PHE A 28 10.91 -18.11 -7.14
N ASP A 29 10.16 -18.77 -8.00
CA ASP A 29 10.60 -19.87 -8.85
C ASP A 29 10.92 -19.32 -10.24
N TYR A 30 12.19 -19.09 -10.53
CA TYR A 30 12.64 -18.55 -11.82
C TYR A 30 12.46 -19.55 -12.97
N THR A 31 12.26 -20.84 -12.68
CA THR A 31 12.09 -21.88 -13.68
C THR A 31 10.64 -22.08 -14.12
N HIS A 32 9.68 -21.44 -13.42
CA HIS A 32 8.27 -21.68 -13.66
C HIS A 32 7.86 -21.20 -15.08
N PRO A 33 7.18 -22.07 -15.89
CA PRO A 33 6.84 -21.75 -17.28
C PRO A 33 5.87 -20.57 -17.46
N VAL A 34 5.19 -20.10 -16.41
CA VAL A 34 4.38 -18.86 -16.48
C VAL A 34 5.22 -17.61 -16.78
N PHE A 35 6.53 -17.66 -16.56
CA PHE A 35 7.45 -16.57 -16.86
C PHE A 35 8.05 -16.64 -18.28
N TYR A 36 7.61 -17.57 -19.08
CA TYR A 36 7.78 -17.52 -20.52
C TYR A 36 6.57 -16.84 -21.18
N ASP A 37 6.70 -16.51 -22.45
CA ASP A 37 5.58 -16.02 -23.25
C ASP A 37 4.47 -17.10 -23.40
N THR A 38 3.36 -16.75 -24.01
CA THR A 38 2.23 -17.67 -24.20
C THR A 38 2.55 -18.86 -25.10
N THR A 39 3.66 -18.80 -25.85
CA THR A 39 4.17 -19.90 -26.70
C THR A 39 5.18 -20.80 -25.96
N GLY A 40 5.65 -20.39 -24.79
CA GLY A 40 6.65 -21.11 -23.99
C GLY A 40 8.07 -20.98 -24.54
N THR A 41 8.35 -19.98 -25.38
CA THR A 41 9.65 -19.85 -26.09
C THR A 41 10.48 -18.66 -25.61
N GLN A 42 9.86 -17.52 -25.30
CA GLN A 42 10.55 -16.32 -24.85
C GLN A 42 10.46 -16.18 -23.32
N TYR A 43 11.61 -16.18 -22.66
CA TYR A 43 11.72 -15.96 -21.23
C TYR A 43 11.55 -14.46 -20.90
N ARG A 44 10.79 -14.11 -19.85
CA ARG A 44 10.37 -12.74 -19.57
C ARG A 44 10.88 -12.17 -18.25
N ILE A 45 11.63 -12.92 -17.44
CA ILE A 45 12.33 -12.34 -16.28
C ILE A 45 13.65 -11.76 -16.78
N LEU A 46 13.81 -10.46 -16.69
CA LEU A 46 15.02 -9.76 -17.11
C LEU A 46 16.14 -9.91 -16.08
N ARG A 47 15.82 -9.65 -14.80
CA ARG A 47 16.77 -9.68 -13.70
C ARG A 47 16.07 -10.06 -12.40
N ALA A 48 16.86 -10.58 -11.44
CA ALA A 48 16.46 -10.70 -10.05
C ALA A 48 17.58 -10.24 -9.12
N TRP A 49 17.24 -9.55 -8.06
CA TRP A 49 18.15 -9.26 -6.95
C TRP A 49 17.71 -10.04 -5.71
N ASP A 50 18.47 -11.07 -5.38
CA ASP A 50 18.30 -11.83 -4.15
C ASP A 50 19.22 -11.23 -3.08
N GLN A 51 18.63 -10.42 -2.21
CA GLN A 51 19.37 -9.67 -1.19
C GLN A 51 19.95 -10.56 -0.07
N PHE A 52 19.53 -11.81 0.02
CA PHE A 52 20.05 -12.79 0.97
C PHE A 52 21.16 -13.66 0.39
N ARG A 53 21.22 -13.80 -0.92
CA ARG A 53 22.24 -14.60 -1.60
C ARG A 53 23.59 -13.91 -1.52
N THR A 54 24.64 -14.67 -1.13
CA THR A 54 26.01 -14.15 -0.98
C THR A 54 26.97 -14.69 -2.04
N ALA A 55 26.50 -15.60 -2.90
CA ALA A 55 27.33 -16.24 -3.93
C ALA A 55 27.09 -15.58 -5.29
N GLY A 56 27.75 -14.47 -5.56
CA GLY A 56 27.66 -13.71 -6.80
C GLY A 56 27.86 -12.21 -6.59
N PRO A 57 27.90 -11.42 -7.68
CA PRO A 57 28.07 -9.97 -7.57
C PRO A 57 26.79 -9.31 -7.08
N ALA A 58 26.94 -8.31 -6.21
CA ALA A 58 25.86 -7.37 -5.91
C ALA A 58 25.57 -6.49 -7.14
N PRO A 59 24.35 -5.89 -7.24
CA PRO A 59 24.08 -4.91 -8.28
C PRO A 59 25.01 -3.70 -8.17
N GLU A 60 25.25 -3.03 -9.29
CA GLU A 60 26.10 -1.85 -9.34
C GLU A 60 25.64 -0.75 -8.37
N GLY A 61 26.52 -0.32 -7.48
CA GLY A 61 26.27 0.70 -6.47
C GLY A 61 25.71 0.15 -5.15
N PHE A 62 25.60 -1.17 -5.01
CA PHE A 62 25.24 -1.86 -3.77
C PHE A 62 26.34 -2.86 -3.39
N ASP A 63 26.42 -3.21 -2.11
CA ASP A 63 27.50 -4.04 -1.57
C ASP A 63 27.03 -5.38 -0.95
N TYR A 64 25.76 -5.74 -1.18
CA TYR A 64 25.15 -6.95 -0.63
C TYR A 64 24.18 -7.62 -1.63
N GLY A 65 23.84 -8.87 -1.31
CA GLY A 65 22.97 -9.68 -2.16
C GLY A 65 23.67 -10.13 -3.45
N THR A 66 22.91 -10.73 -4.34
CA THR A 66 23.37 -11.18 -5.65
C THR A 66 22.40 -10.74 -6.73
N GLU A 67 22.87 -10.05 -7.75
CA GLU A 67 22.10 -9.80 -8.95
C GLU A 67 22.25 -10.97 -9.94
N LEU A 68 21.12 -11.46 -10.42
CA LEU A 68 21.00 -12.48 -11.45
C LEU A 68 20.51 -11.81 -12.74
N VAL A 69 21.28 -11.89 -13.83
CA VAL A 69 21.00 -11.18 -15.08
C VAL A 69 20.73 -12.17 -16.20
N GLY A 70 19.54 -12.09 -16.79
CA GLY A 70 19.13 -12.88 -17.94
C GLY A 70 18.84 -14.34 -17.65
N GLN A 71 18.30 -15.01 -18.64
CA GLN A 71 17.76 -16.37 -18.53
C GLN A 71 18.76 -17.38 -17.97
N GLU A 72 20.00 -17.38 -18.45
CA GLU A 72 21.01 -18.37 -18.06
C GLU A 72 21.29 -18.35 -16.56
N GLN A 73 21.54 -17.18 -15.98
CA GLN A 73 21.84 -17.05 -14.55
C GLN A 73 20.62 -17.34 -13.68
N LEU A 74 19.43 -16.90 -14.10
CA LEU A 74 18.17 -17.12 -13.40
C LEU A 74 17.80 -18.61 -13.35
N LEU A 75 17.88 -19.30 -14.49
CA LEU A 75 17.60 -20.75 -14.53
C LEU A 75 18.65 -21.56 -13.76
N ALA A 76 19.92 -21.15 -13.78
CA ALA A 76 20.98 -21.79 -12.98
C ALA A 76 20.78 -21.58 -11.47
N ALA A 77 20.26 -20.42 -11.04
CA ALA A 77 19.90 -20.14 -9.65
C ALA A 77 18.64 -20.89 -9.21
N ALA A 78 17.75 -21.18 -10.14
CA ALA A 78 16.49 -21.91 -9.99
C ALA A 78 15.42 -21.17 -9.17
N CYS A 79 15.70 -20.73 -7.97
CA CYS A 79 14.82 -19.97 -7.09
C CYS A 79 15.63 -18.98 -6.24
N ASP A 80 14.94 -18.08 -5.53
CA ASP A 80 15.57 -17.26 -4.51
C ASP A 80 15.93 -18.07 -3.26
N THR A 81 16.72 -17.45 -2.36
CA THR A 81 17.17 -18.09 -1.13
C THR A 81 16.31 -17.77 0.08
N THR A 82 15.33 -16.88 -0.09
CA THR A 82 14.54 -16.35 1.01
C THR A 82 13.36 -17.25 1.33
N ASN A 83 13.22 -17.60 2.60
CA ASN A 83 12.06 -18.29 3.11
C ASN A 83 11.50 -17.50 4.31
N PHE A 84 10.78 -16.41 4.03
CA PHE A 84 10.02 -15.71 5.04
C PHE A 84 8.73 -16.46 5.33
N TYR A 85 8.36 -16.57 6.60
CA TYR A 85 7.06 -17.08 7.04
C TYR A 85 6.72 -18.51 6.63
N GLY A 86 7.64 -19.30 6.08
CA GLY A 86 7.34 -20.61 5.54
C GLY A 86 6.57 -20.61 4.21
N HIS A 87 6.37 -19.46 3.58
CA HIS A 87 5.60 -19.31 2.33
C HIS A 87 6.53 -19.12 1.13
N HIS A 88 7.44 -20.06 0.92
CA HIS A 88 8.43 -20.05 -0.18
C HIS A 88 7.79 -20.23 -1.58
N TYR A 89 6.61 -19.68 -1.78
CA TYR A 89 5.86 -19.68 -3.03
C TYR A 89 5.13 -18.36 -3.29
N HIS A 90 5.11 -17.45 -2.31
CA HIS A 90 4.23 -16.27 -2.34
C HIS A 90 4.56 -15.35 -3.52
N GLY A 91 5.83 -15.02 -3.74
CA GLY A 91 6.27 -14.17 -4.84
C GLY A 91 6.00 -14.76 -6.23
N THR A 92 6.11 -16.09 -6.39
CA THR A 92 5.73 -16.77 -7.64
C THR A 92 4.23 -16.61 -7.91
N HIS A 93 3.39 -16.80 -6.88
CA HIS A 93 1.94 -16.67 -7.00
C HIS A 93 1.55 -15.23 -7.35
N VAL A 94 2.11 -14.27 -6.65
CA VAL A 94 1.90 -12.83 -6.86
C VAL A 94 2.34 -12.41 -8.27
N ALA A 95 3.58 -12.71 -8.67
CA ALA A 95 4.11 -12.35 -9.97
C ALA A 95 3.29 -12.97 -11.11
N SER A 96 2.84 -14.22 -10.96
CA SER A 96 1.99 -14.88 -11.95
C SER A 96 0.62 -14.21 -12.10
N ILE A 97 0.01 -13.65 -11.04
CA ILE A 97 -1.22 -12.85 -11.15
C ILE A 97 -0.99 -11.58 -11.95
N THR A 98 0.16 -10.89 -11.78
CA THR A 98 0.42 -9.65 -12.50
C THR A 98 0.48 -9.88 -14.01
N GLY A 99 1.23 -10.90 -14.46
CA GLY A 99 1.53 -11.06 -15.88
C GLY A 99 1.96 -12.46 -16.31
N GLY A 100 1.67 -13.51 -15.53
CA GLY A 100 1.99 -14.88 -15.94
C GLY A 100 1.28 -15.27 -17.23
N SER A 101 1.97 -16.02 -18.12
CA SER A 101 1.42 -16.48 -19.40
C SER A 101 0.31 -17.54 -19.25
N GLY A 102 0.18 -18.12 -18.05
CA GLY A 102 -0.71 -19.24 -17.78
C GLY A 102 -0.13 -20.62 -18.16
N ALA A 103 1.02 -20.65 -18.83
CA ALA A 103 1.71 -21.88 -19.25
C ALA A 103 0.78 -22.92 -19.91
N GLY A 104 -0.11 -22.46 -20.79
CA GLY A 104 -1.09 -23.29 -21.50
C GLY A 104 -2.38 -23.61 -20.72
N THR A 105 -2.51 -23.14 -19.46
CA THR A 105 -3.77 -23.22 -18.70
C THR A 105 -4.64 -21.98 -18.91
N ILE A 106 -5.86 -22.00 -18.36
CA ILE A 106 -6.75 -20.83 -18.32
C ILE A 106 -6.33 -19.80 -17.27
N TYR A 107 -5.37 -20.13 -16.38
CA TYR A 107 -4.95 -19.30 -15.24
C TYR A 107 -3.84 -18.33 -15.65
N ARG A 108 -4.19 -17.41 -16.52
CA ARG A 108 -3.30 -16.37 -17.05
C ARG A 108 -3.35 -15.13 -16.16
N GLY A 109 -2.21 -14.47 -15.99
CA GLY A 109 -2.10 -13.16 -15.36
C GLY A 109 -2.72 -12.04 -16.21
N VAL A 110 -2.79 -10.85 -15.61
CA VAL A 110 -3.52 -9.70 -16.20
C VAL A 110 -2.73 -9.06 -17.35
N ALA A 111 -1.39 -9.04 -17.29
CA ALA A 111 -0.52 -8.43 -18.30
C ALA A 111 0.47 -9.48 -18.88
N PRO A 112 -0.02 -10.47 -19.67
CA PRO A 112 0.75 -11.67 -20.02
C PRO A 112 1.92 -11.45 -20.97
N GLU A 113 2.12 -10.23 -21.48
CA GLU A 113 3.28 -9.87 -22.30
C GLU A 113 4.21 -8.84 -21.62
N ALA A 114 3.93 -8.47 -20.35
CA ALA A 114 4.85 -7.68 -19.54
C ALA A 114 6.11 -8.48 -19.19
N GLU A 115 7.21 -7.78 -18.99
CA GLU A 115 8.47 -8.36 -18.50
C GLU A 115 8.63 -8.15 -17.00
N PHE A 116 9.52 -8.91 -16.38
CA PHE A 116 9.65 -8.93 -14.94
C PHE A 116 11.05 -8.58 -14.44
N ILE A 117 11.09 -7.92 -13.28
CA ILE A 117 12.25 -7.83 -12.41
C ILE A 117 11.82 -8.16 -10.98
N PHE A 118 12.61 -8.98 -10.28
CA PHE A 118 12.26 -9.45 -8.94
C PHE A 118 13.29 -9.03 -7.90
N ALA A 119 12.82 -8.64 -6.72
CA ALA A 119 13.69 -8.45 -5.57
C ALA A 119 13.19 -9.29 -4.39
N SER A 120 14.00 -10.27 -3.98
CA SER A 120 13.82 -10.97 -2.72
C SER A 120 14.48 -10.14 -1.63
N PHE A 121 13.68 -9.31 -0.95
CA PHE A 121 14.16 -8.23 -0.10
C PHE A 121 14.29 -8.67 1.36
N ARG A 122 15.22 -8.07 2.08
CA ARG A 122 15.30 -8.14 3.53
C ARG A 122 14.16 -7.30 4.13
N ALA A 123 13.64 -7.74 5.28
CA ALA A 123 12.56 -7.01 5.94
C ALA A 123 13.16 -5.87 6.81
N ASP A 124 13.92 -5.00 6.20
CA ASP A 124 14.42 -3.75 6.78
C ASP A 124 14.22 -2.58 5.79
N GLU A 125 14.17 -1.38 6.33
CA GLU A 125 13.82 -0.17 5.61
C GLU A 125 14.81 0.14 4.47
N GLN A 126 16.12 0.05 4.74
CA GLN A 126 17.14 0.35 3.73
C GLN A 126 17.09 -0.64 2.56
N SER A 127 16.90 -1.93 2.84
CA SER A 127 16.79 -2.96 1.81
C SER A 127 15.62 -2.74 0.85
N VAL A 128 14.50 -2.23 1.37
CA VAL A 128 13.31 -1.90 0.57
C VAL A 128 13.59 -0.68 -0.31
N VAL A 129 14.16 0.37 0.26
CA VAL A 129 14.56 1.59 -0.48
C VAL A 129 15.55 1.26 -1.60
N ASP A 130 16.54 0.42 -1.30
CA ASP A 130 17.54 -0.04 -2.26
C ASP A 130 16.92 -0.88 -3.39
N ALA A 131 15.95 -1.75 -3.05
CA ALA A 131 15.24 -2.55 -4.05
C ALA A 131 14.47 -1.66 -5.05
N PHE A 132 13.79 -0.62 -4.56
CA PHE A 132 13.07 0.33 -5.43
C PHE A 132 14.03 1.12 -6.34
N GLU A 133 15.13 1.59 -5.79
CA GLU A 133 16.16 2.29 -6.55
C GLU A 133 16.78 1.38 -7.64
N TRP A 134 17.11 0.13 -7.28
CA TRP A 134 17.63 -0.84 -8.23
C TRP A 134 16.64 -1.11 -9.37
N MET A 135 15.36 -1.37 -9.03
CA MET A 135 14.32 -1.61 -10.03
C MET A 135 14.16 -0.43 -11.00
N TYR A 136 14.20 0.79 -10.47
CA TYR A 136 14.15 1.99 -11.29
C TYR A 136 15.33 2.07 -12.25
N ARG A 137 16.57 1.83 -11.78
CA ARG A 137 17.77 1.83 -12.63
C ARG A 137 17.70 0.78 -13.73
N VAL A 138 17.22 -0.42 -13.43
CA VAL A 138 17.00 -1.46 -14.44
C VAL A 138 15.99 -0.99 -15.49
N ALA A 139 14.85 -0.45 -15.08
CA ALA A 139 13.84 0.05 -16.01
C ALA A 139 14.36 1.19 -16.90
N GLN A 140 15.22 2.08 -16.37
CA GLN A 140 15.88 3.12 -17.15
C GLN A 140 16.86 2.55 -18.18
N GLN A 141 17.64 1.51 -17.81
CA GLN A 141 18.54 0.83 -18.75
C GLN A 141 17.77 0.16 -19.89
N GLU A 142 16.62 -0.44 -19.59
CA GLU A 142 15.73 -1.07 -20.57
C GLU A 142 14.85 -0.08 -21.35
N GLN A 143 14.86 1.21 -20.96
CA GLN A 143 14.03 2.29 -21.53
C GLN A 143 12.53 1.96 -21.53
N LYS A 144 12.03 1.33 -20.45
CA LYS A 144 10.65 0.90 -20.28
C LYS A 144 9.99 1.53 -19.07
N ARG A 145 8.66 1.59 -19.12
CA ARG A 145 7.86 2.01 -17.98
C ARG A 145 7.88 0.94 -16.89
N LEU A 146 7.83 1.38 -15.63
CA LEU A 146 7.90 0.52 -14.46
C LEU A 146 6.66 0.67 -13.58
N VAL A 147 6.07 -0.46 -13.22
CA VAL A 147 5.13 -0.58 -12.11
C VAL A 147 5.68 -1.56 -11.09
N ILE A 148 5.67 -1.21 -9.80
CA ILE A 148 6.16 -2.06 -8.71
C ILE A 148 4.99 -2.56 -7.90
N ASN A 149 4.89 -3.89 -7.75
CA ASN A 149 3.96 -4.56 -6.87
C ASN A 149 4.59 -4.89 -5.53
N MET A 150 3.86 -4.56 -4.47
CA MET A 150 4.22 -4.86 -3.08
C MET A 150 3.05 -5.60 -2.43
N SER A 151 3.18 -6.93 -2.30
CA SER A 151 2.15 -7.79 -1.69
C SER A 151 2.47 -8.10 -0.23
N TRP A 152 2.98 -7.11 0.49
CA TRP A 152 3.35 -7.17 1.89
C TRP A 152 2.98 -5.87 2.60
N GLY A 153 2.97 -5.89 3.93
CA GLY A 153 2.73 -4.70 4.73
C GLY A 153 3.19 -4.94 6.17
N LEU A 154 3.81 -3.94 6.78
CA LEU A 154 4.37 -4.00 8.11
C LEU A 154 3.89 -2.80 8.94
N TYR A 155 3.91 -2.96 10.27
CA TYR A 155 3.43 -1.95 11.22
C TYR A 155 4.57 -1.37 12.08
N TRP A 156 5.79 -1.72 11.78
CA TRP A 156 7.02 -1.16 12.32
C TRP A 156 8.10 -1.20 11.24
N MET A 157 7.99 -0.30 10.34
CA MET A 157 8.95 -0.03 9.29
C MET A 157 8.44 1.24 8.61
N ASP A 158 9.26 2.27 8.54
CA ASP A 158 8.81 3.59 8.09
C ASP A 158 7.86 4.28 9.10
N ASN A 159 7.63 5.58 8.92
CA ASN A 159 6.72 6.32 9.78
C ASN A 159 5.27 5.87 9.59
N PRO A 160 4.47 5.76 10.66
CA PRO A 160 3.09 5.29 10.55
C PRO A 160 2.16 6.19 9.73
N ASP A 161 2.59 7.43 9.41
CA ASP A 161 1.88 8.34 8.50
C ASP A 161 2.34 8.23 7.03
N GLY A 162 3.31 7.35 6.72
CA GLY A 162 3.83 7.12 5.38
C GLY A 162 4.79 8.19 4.87
N THR A 163 5.44 8.94 5.76
CA THR A 163 6.37 10.04 5.42
C THR A 163 7.84 9.71 5.68
N GLY A 164 8.16 8.53 6.18
CA GLY A 164 9.51 8.08 6.43
C GLY A 164 10.30 7.71 5.17
N PRO A 165 11.48 7.10 5.29
CA PRO A 165 12.39 6.84 4.18
C PRO A 165 11.79 6.04 3.03
N ILE A 166 10.96 5.02 3.31
CA ILE A 166 10.26 4.24 2.28
C ILE A 166 9.27 5.14 1.53
N GLY A 167 8.42 5.88 2.27
CA GLY A 167 7.45 6.80 1.70
C GLY A 167 8.12 7.90 0.88
N GLN A 168 9.23 8.45 1.34
CA GLN A 168 10.01 9.46 0.62
C GLN A 168 10.59 8.92 -0.70
N LYS A 169 11.19 7.71 -0.67
CA LYS A 169 11.72 7.07 -1.89
C LYS A 169 10.61 6.75 -2.88
N MET A 170 9.47 6.24 -2.41
CA MET A 170 8.30 6.00 -3.26
C MET A 170 7.81 7.30 -3.93
N GLN A 171 7.72 8.39 -3.18
CA GLN A 171 7.31 9.69 -3.74
C GLN A 171 8.33 10.23 -4.75
N GLU A 172 9.63 10.11 -4.45
CA GLU A 172 10.71 10.48 -5.38
C GLU A 172 10.55 9.74 -6.72
N LEU A 173 10.48 8.42 -6.69
CA LEU A 173 10.38 7.59 -7.89
C LEU A 173 9.01 7.73 -8.60
N SER A 174 7.95 7.99 -7.85
CA SER A 174 6.62 8.28 -8.41
C SER A 174 6.65 9.57 -9.24
N ASN A 175 7.37 10.60 -8.79
CA ASN A 175 7.58 11.84 -9.56
C ASN A 175 8.39 11.59 -10.85
N LEU A 176 9.19 10.52 -10.91
CA LEU A 176 9.91 10.06 -12.08
C LEU A 176 9.10 9.08 -12.96
N GLY A 177 7.85 8.82 -12.59
CA GLY A 177 6.90 8.03 -13.36
C GLY A 177 6.79 6.56 -12.97
N VAL A 178 7.42 6.10 -11.88
CA VAL A 178 7.21 4.76 -11.33
C VAL A 178 5.85 4.69 -10.65
N VAL A 179 5.07 3.66 -10.95
CA VAL A 179 3.77 3.43 -10.29
C VAL A 179 3.93 2.37 -9.21
N PHE A 180 3.47 2.66 -7.99
CA PHE A 180 3.50 1.75 -6.87
C PHE A 180 2.11 1.22 -6.56
N VAL A 181 1.95 -0.11 -6.51
CA VAL A 181 0.71 -0.79 -6.16
C VAL A 181 0.96 -1.71 -4.97
N THR A 182 0.11 -1.64 -3.97
CA THR A 182 0.33 -2.36 -2.72
C THR A 182 -0.93 -3.00 -2.15
N SER A 183 -0.76 -4.09 -1.43
CA SER A 183 -1.82 -4.75 -0.68
C SER A 183 -2.26 -3.92 0.53
N GLY A 184 -3.58 -3.82 0.76
CA GLY A 184 -4.15 -3.04 1.87
C GLY A 184 -3.96 -3.68 3.26
N GLY A 185 -3.61 -4.98 3.33
CA GLY A 185 -3.47 -5.74 4.58
C GLY A 185 -4.63 -6.72 4.83
N ASN A 186 -4.42 -7.66 5.75
CA ASN A 186 -5.34 -8.79 5.98
C ASN A 186 -5.87 -8.86 7.43
N ASN A 187 -6.01 -7.73 8.11
CA ASN A 187 -6.45 -7.63 9.50
C ASN A 187 -7.83 -6.96 9.65
N GLY A 188 -8.65 -6.95 8.59
CA GLY A 188 -9.94 -6.23 8.57
C GLY A 188 -11.00 -6.76 9.53
N ASP A 189 -10.84 -7.95 10.07
CA ASP A 189 -11.70 -8.59 11.09
C ASP A 189 -11.03 -8.70 12.47
N GLU A 190 -9.74 -8.33 12.57
CA GLU A 190 -8.99 -8.35 13.82
C GLU A 190 -9.05 -6.98 14.52
N ARG A 191 -9.34 -6.98 15.83
CA ARG A 191 -9.34 -5.76 16.65
C ARG A 191 -7.93 -5.43 17.13
N PHE A 192 -6.99 -5.33 16.21
CA PHE A 192 -5.57 -5.20 16.49
C PHE A 192 -5.09 -3.75 16.64
N HIS A 193 -5.95 -2.78 16.33
CA HIS A 193 -5.69 -1.36 16.55
C HIS A 193 -6.36 -0.88 17.84
N LEU A 194 -5.71 0.05 18.56
CA LEU A 194 -6.19 0.70 19.77
C LEU A 194 -5.93 2.20 19.66
N GLY A 195 -7.00 2.98 19.49
CA GLY A 195 -6.92 4.43 19.40
C GLY A 195 -7.45 5.11 20.68
N HIS A 196 -6.87 6.26 21.09
CA HIS A 196 -7.34 7.07 22.20
C HIS A 196 -6.92 8.54 22.06
N THR A 197 -7.86 9.46 22.25
CA THR A 197 -7.56 10.89 22.38
C THR A 197 -7.36 11.23 23.85
N PHE A 198 -6.12 11.53 24.23
CA PHE A 198 -5.77 11.85 25.62
C PHE A 198 -6.21 13.25 26.02
N GLN A 199 -6.69 13.35 27.26
CA GLN A 199 -7.06 14.60 27.93
C GLN A 199 -6.56 14.60 29.38
N ASN A 200 -5.25 14.42 29.56
CA ASN A 200 -4.58 14.25 30.86
C ASN A 200 -5.14 13.03 31.64
N ASP A 201 -5.20 11.91 30.95
CA ASP A 201 -5.78 10.68 31.46
C ASP A 201 -4.93 9.44 31.13
N THR A 202 -5.45 8.28 31.43
CA THR A 202 -4.79 6.98 31.23
C THR A 202 -5.67 6.03 30.44
N LEU A 203 -5.07 5.37 29.47
CA LEU A 203 -5.64 4.28 28.70
C LEU A 203 -5.14 2.94 29.26
N ARG A 204 -6.02 1.96 29.41
CA ARG A 204 -5.66 0.56 29.66
C ARG A 204 -6.31 -0.34 28.63
N SER A 205 -5.54 -1.30 28.12
CA SER A 205 -6.08 -2.36 27.30
C SER A 205 -5.32 -3.66 27.52
N ARG A 206 -5.99 -4.76 27.24
CA ARG A 206 -5.44 -6.10 27.26
C ARG A 206 -5.14 -6.52 25.83
N PHE A 207 -3.94 -7.03 25.58
CA PHE A 207 -3.62 -7.65 24.31
C PHE A 207 -3.70 -9.18 24.41
N MET A 208 -3.98 -9.80 23.28
CA MET A 208 -3.79 -11.22 23.06
C MET A 208 -2.54 -11.42 22.22
N PHE A 209 -1.77 -12.43 22.54
CA PHE A 209 -0.74 -12.90 21.61
C PHE A 209 -1.45 -13.37 20.34
N PRO A 210 -0.93 -13.05 19.16
CA PRO A 210 -1.41 -13.64 17.93
C PRO A 210 -1.43 -15.17 18.02
N PRO A 211 -2.24 -15.87 17.24
CA PRO A 211 -2.34 -17.32 17.32
C PRO A 211 -0.96 -17.97 17.25
N ASP A 212 -0.61 -18.72 18.28
CA ASP A 212 0.61 -19.50 18.30
C ASP A 212 0.37 -20.74 17.43
N ASN A 213 0.93 -20.72 16.24
CA ASN A 213 0.83 -21.83 15.29
C ASN A 213 1.92 -22.89 15.52
N ASN A 214 2.63 -22.88 16.66
CA ASN A 214 3.83 -23.70 16.90
C ASN A 214 4.89 -23.57 15.80
N SER A 215 4.90 -22.46 15.10
CA SER A 215 5.84 -22.17 14.04
C SER A 215 7.20 -21.80 14.65
N ALA A 216 8.26 -22.37 14.11
CA ALA A 216 9.62 -21.96 14.42
C ALA A 216 9.90 -20.48 14.07
N TYR A 217 9.01 -19.89 13.28
CA TYR A 217 9.09 -18.50 12.83
C TYR A 217 8.48 -17.50 13.83
N TYR A 218 7.68 -17.95 14.79
CA TYR A 218 7.01 -17.08 15.77
C TYR A 218 7.89 -16.80 16.98
N TRP A 219 8.13 -15.52 17.28
CA TRP A 219 8.89 -15.08 18.44
C TRP A 219 7.99 -14.65 19.61
N GLY A 220 6.96 -13.87 19.35
CA GLY A 220 6.07 -13.31 20.36
C GLY A 220 5.07 -12.32 19.77
N THR A 221 4.83 -11.20 20.48
CA THR A 221 4.01 -10.09 19.99
C THR A 221 4.81 -8.80 19.95
N SER A 222 4.50 -7.94 19.00
CA SER A 222 5.01 -6.58 18.85
C SER A 222 3.86 -5.59 18.97
N ILE A 223 4.01 -4.62 19.84
CA ILE A 223 3.06 -3.52 20.03
C ILE A 223 3.76 -2.24 19.60
N THR A 224 3.38 -1.71 18.45
CA THR A 224 3.88 -0.43 17.96
C THR A 224 2.93 0.68 18.37
N MET A 225 3.45 1.82 18.80
CA MET A 225 2.69 2.89 19.40
C MET A 225 3.19 4.23 18.89
N THR A 226 2.26 5.16 18.65
CA THR A 226 2.58 6.55 18.30
C THR A 226 1.54 7.50 18.87
N ASN A 227 1.90 8.78 18.96
CA ASN A 227 0.99 9.85 19.36
C ASN A 227 1.09 11.04 18.38
N THR A 228 0.27 12.04 18.54
CA THR A 228 0.33 13.31 17.79
C THR A 228 1.75 13.90 17.84
N PRO A 229 2.24 14.52 16.75
CA PRO A 229 3.56 15.17 16.73
C PRO A 229 3.80 16.07 17.93
N GLY A 230 4.95 15.90 18.59
CA GLY A 230 5.35 16.67 19.77
C GLY A 230 4.56 16.38 21.06
N LYS A 231 3.74 15.31 21.09
CA LYS A 231 2.94 14.92 22.27
C LYS A 231 3.47 13.61 22.85
N PRO A 232 4.38 13.67 23.84
CA PRO A 232 4.96 12.47 24.43
C PRO A 232 3.92 11.65 25.20
N PHE A 233 4.19 10.35 25.31
CA PHE A 233 3.41 9.42 26.11
C PHE A 233 4.32 8.50 26.92
N ALA A 234 3.76 7.86 27.94
CA ALA A 234 4.45 6.86 28.74
C ALA A 234 3.65 5.55 28.73
N VAL A 235 4.33 4.42 28.62
CA VAL A 235 3.74 3.09 28.58
C VAL A 235 4.34 2.18 29.64
N SER A 236 3.51 1.31 30.24
CA SER A 236 3.90 0.25 31.17
C SER A 236 3.24 -1.07 30.75
N LEU A 237 4.00 -2.16 30.75
CA LEU A 237 3.51 -3.52 30.55
C LEU A 237 2.94 -4.06 31.85
N ASN A 238 1.74 -4.68 31.81
CA ASN A 238 1.03 -5.18 32.97
C ASN A 238 0.81 -6.68 32.88
N TRP A 239 1.04 -7.38 33.98
CA TRP A 239 0.62 -8.76 34.23
C TRP A 239 -0.53 -8.74 35.23
N CYS A 240 -1.69 -9.24 34.86
CA CYS A 240 -2.90 -9.21 35.66
C CYS A 240 -3.42 -10.63 35.92
N ASN A 241 -4.15 -10.79 37.03
CA ASN A 241 -4.96 -11.97 37.31
C ASN A 241 -6.25 -11.97 36.45
N ASN A 242 -7.09 -13.00 36.63
CA ASN A 242 -8.36 -13.14 35.91
C ASN A 242 -9.44 -12.12 36.34
N GLN A 243 -9.22 -11.40 37.45
CA GLN A 243 -10.05 -10.27 37.91
C GLN A 243 -9.48 -8.92 37.39
N TYR A 244 -8.50 -8.92 36.51
CA TYR A 244 -7.84 -7.73 35.97
C TYR A 244 -7.09 -6.85 37.00
N GLN A 245 -6.77 -7.42 38.14
CA GLN A 245 -5.90 -6.77 39.11
C GLN A 245 -4.43 -6.95 38.65
N THR A 246 -3.69 -5.86 38.55
CA THR A 246 -2.27 -5.90 38.23
C THR A 246 -1.50 -6.56 39.38
N ILE A 247 -0.81 -7.65 39.07
CA ILE A 247 0.07 -8.39 39.99
C ILE A 247 1.48 -7.85 39.91
N GLN A 248 1.93 -7.61 38.70
CA GLN A 248 3.22 -7.03 38.40
C GLN A 248 3.13 -6.10 37.21
N ALA A 249 3.94 -5.05 37.19
CA ALA A 249 4.06 -4.13 36.07
C ALA A 249 5.52 -3.74 35.84
N SER A 250 5.87 -3.41 34.60
CA SER A 250 7.13 -2.75 34.30
C SER A 250 7.13 -1.33 34.86
N PRO A 251 8.29 -0.66 34.97
CA PRO A 251 8.31 0.79 35.04
C PRO A 251 7.53 1.42 33.88
N PHE A 252 7.16 2.69 34.02
CA PHE A 252 6.73 3.48 32.88
C PHE A 252 7.95 3.88 32.07
N PHE A 253 7.87 3.70 30.76
CA PHE A 253 8.83 4.12 29.77
C PHE A 253 8.24 5.32 29.02
N CYS A 254 8.91 6.47 29.09
CA CYS A 254 8.39 7.74 28.57
C CYS A 254 9.17 8.17 27.33
N THR A 255 8.47 8.48 26.25
CA THR A 255 9.11 8.98 25.02
C THR A 255 9.73 10.37 25.20
N ALA A 256 9.37 11.12 26.25
CA ALA A 256 10.02 12.40 26.59
C ALA A 256 11.44 12.24 27.15
N ASP A 257 11.82 11.01 27.57
CA ASP A 257 13.16 10.75 28.15
C ASP A 257 14.24 10.60 27.05
N GLY A 258 13.87 10.68 25.77
CA GLY A 258 14.76 10.51 24.62
C GLY A 258 14.74 9.09 24.06
N ASP A 259 15.49 8.89 22.96
CA ASP A 259 15.63 7.59 22.34
C ASP A 259 16.31 6.61 23.29
N ASN A 260 15.73 5.43 23.42
CA ASN A 260 16.20 4.44 24.39
C ASN A 260 15.79 3.02 23.99
N TYR A 261 16.59 2.05 24.41
CA TYR A 261 16.26 0.63 24.33
C TYR A 261 16.45 -0.03 25.70
N THR A 262 15.42 -0.73 26.16
CA THR A 262 15.45 -1.39 27.48
C THR A 262 14.91 -2.82 27.37
N GLU A 263 15.56 -3.75 28.03
CA GLU A 263 15.11 -5.13 28.20
C GLU A 263 14.68 -5.39 29.64
N GLY A 264 13.72 -6.30 29.82
CA GLY A 264 13.24 -6.66 31.14
C GLY A 264 12.41 -7.93 31.14
N TYR A 265 11.92 -8.27 32.32
CA TYR A 265 11.03 -9.39 32.52
C TYR A 265 9.99 -9.08 33.61
N LEU A 266 8.85 -9.77 33.54
CA LEU A 266 7.86 -9.86 34.62
C LEU A 266 7.72 -11.32 35.01
N THR A 267 7.53 -11.59 36.32
CA THR A 267 7.36 -12.96 36.83
C THR A 267 6.36 -13.00 37.98
N ASN A 268 5.58 -14.06 38.05
CA ASN A 268 4.70 -14.35 39.19
C ASN A 268 5.34 -15.34 40.19
N GLY A 269 6.64 -15.63 40.00
CA GLY A 269 7.38 -16.61 40.81
C GLY A 269 7.34 -18.04 40.25
N ILE A 270 6.50 -18.32 39.27
CA ILE A 270 6.36 -19.61 38.59
C ILE A 270 6.64 -19.42 37.09
N ASP A 271 5.92 -18.50 36.48
CA ASP A 271 6.02 -18.16 35.06
C ASP A 271 6.77 -16.85 34.88
N THR A 272 7.33 -16.66 33.70
CA THR A 272 8.08 -15.44 33.33
C THR A 272 7.70 -15.04 31.89
N ILE A 273 7.49 -13.75 31.67
CA ILE A 273 7.50 -13.14 30.34
C ILE A 273 8.71 -12.22 30.21
N ILE A 274 9.30 -12.19 29.04
CA ILE A 274 10.37 -11.26 28.72
C ILE A 274 9.85 -10.19 27.79
N TYR A 275 10.40 -9.00 27.91
CA TYR A 275 10.07 -7.89 27.02
C TYR A 275 11.30 -7.06 26.68
N ASN A 276 11.24 -6.38 25.57
CA ASN A 276 12.07 -5.21 25.31
C ASN A 276 11.20 -4.07 24.79
N ILE A 277 11.66 -2.87 25.00
CA ILE A 277 11.02 -1.66 24.53
C ILE A 277 12.05 -0.75 23.90
N GLU A 278 11.74 -0.27 22.71
CA GLU A 278 12.44 0.75 21.96
C GLU A 278 11.59 2.03 21.97
N LEU A 279 12.21 3.14 22.29
CA LEU A 279 11.59 4.46 22.32
C LEU A 279 12.26 5.35 21.29
N ILE A 280 11.48 6.08 20.53
CA ILE A 280 11.88 7.16 19.63
C ILE A 280 11.16 8.40 20.11
N ALA A 281 11.90 9.41 20.52
CA ALA A 281 11.34 10.65 21.06
C ALA A 281 10.62 11.47 19.97
N SER A 282 11.14 11.41 18.76
CA SER A 282 10.57 12.08 17.59
C SER A 282 11.08 11.44 16.31
N ASP A 283 10.18 10.91 15.50
CA ASP A 283 10.46 10.51 14.12
C ASP A 283 10.62 11.74 13.20
N GLU A 284 10.80 11.54 11.91
CA GLU A 284 10.93 12.61 10.91
C GLU A 284 9.65 13.45 10.78
N SER A 285 8.49 12.93 11.17
CA SER A 285 7.21 13.65 11.22
C SER A 285 6.99 14.43 12.53
N GLY A 286 7.90 14.27 13.48
CA GLY A 286 7.81 14.85 14.83
C GLY A 286 6.98 14.01 15.81
N ARG A 287 6.62 12.77 15.45
CA ARG A 287 5.82 11.88 16.29
C ARG A 287 6.72 11.12 17.28
N PRO A 288 6.32 11.03 18.56
CA PRO A 288 6.94 10.08 19.47
C PRO A 288 6.45 8.67 19.16
N GLU A 289 7.36 7.69 19.21
CA GLU A 289 7.04 6.29 18.95
C GLU A 289 7.58 5.36 20.03
N ALA A 290 6.96 4.21 20.18
CA ALA A 290 7.47 3.12 20.99
C ALA A 290 7.14 1.77 20.35
N ARG A 291 8.07 0.83 20.42
CA ARG A 291 7.86 -0.57 20.07
C ARG A 291 8.10 -1.44 21.29
N LEU A 292 7.06 -2.06 21.81
CA LEU A 292 7.12 -3.01 22.91
C LEU A 292 7.00 -4.44 22.36
N ARG A 293 8.06 -5.24 22.47
CA ARG A 293 8.03 -6.66 22.12
C ARG A 293 7.90 -7.51 23.38
N VAL A 294 7.01 -8.50 23.33
CA VAL A 294 6.72 -9.37 24.48
C VAL A 294 6.73 -10.83 24.04
N LYS A 295 7.42 -11.66 24.80
CA LYS A 295 7.54 -13.10 24.57
C LYS A 295 7.17 -13.88 25.82
N LYS A 296 6.46 -15.00 25.61
CA LYS A 296 6.27 -16.07 26.60
C LYS A 296 7.28 -17.19 26.31
N PRO A 297 8.39 -17.32 27.05
CA PRO A 297 9.37 -18.38 26.83
C PRO A 297 8.78 -19.79 26.94
N ASN A 298 7.78 -19.95 27.80
CA ASN A 298 7.02 -21.18 28.03
C ASN A 298 5.51 -20.93 27.95
N PRO A 299 4.70 -21.96 27.71
CA PRO A 299 3.25 -21.83 27.84
C PRO A 299 2.86 -21.33 29.23
N ILE A 300 1.99 -20.33 29.28
CA ILE A 300 1.49 -19.72 30.50
C ILE A 300 0.00 -20.01 30.62
N ASP A 301 -0.46 -20.31 31.86
CA ASP A 301 -1.88 -20.57 32.14
C ASP A 301 -2.79 -19.45 31.60
N ASN A 302 -3.87 -19.84 30.95
CA ASN A 302 -4.85 -18.91 30.34
C ASN A 302 -5.64 -18.07 31.37
N SER A 303 -5.47 -18.32 32.69
CA SER A 303 -6.01 -17.45 33.73
C SER A 303 -5.32 -16.09 33.83
N TRP A 304 -4.09 -15.99 33.34
CA TRP A 304 -3.31 -14.74 33.32
C TRP A 304 -3.69 -13.82 32.16
N ARG A 305 -3.57 -12.54 32.41
CA ARG A 305 -3.90 -11.47 31.45
C ARG A 305 -2.70 -10.54 31.29
N PHE A 306 -2.40 -10.17 30.06
CA PHE A 306 -1.35 -9.22 29.73
C PHE A 306 -1.96 -7.99 29.09
N GLY A 307 -1.46 -6.82 29.45
CA GLY A 307 -1.97 -5.57 28.92
C GLY A 307 -0.95 -4.46 29.03
N ILE A 308 -1.33 -3.29 28.54
CA ILE A 308 -0.56 -2.06 28.71
C ILE A 308 -1.40 -1.02 29.46
N THR A 309 -0.68 -0.16 30.17
CA THR A 309 -1.20 1.12 30.65
C THR A 309 -0.42 2.22 29.94
N VAL A 310 -1.13 3.12 29.28
CA VAL A 310 -0.56 4.27 28.58
C VAL A 310 -1.08 5.55 29.22
N ALA A 311 -0.21 6.53 29.43
CA ALA A 311 -0.56 7.82 29.99
C ALA A 311 0.02 8.94 29.11
N ALA A 312 -0.79 9.95 28.83
CA ALA A 312 -0.35 11.17 28.17
C ALA A 312 -1.20 12.36 28.59
N ASN A 313 -0.67 13.57 28.46
CA ASN A 313 -1.41 14.79 28.76
C ASN A 313 -2.44 15.10 27.65
N GLU A 314 -2.07 14.83 26.39
CA GLU A 314 -2.87 15.15 25.21
C GLU A 314 -2.39 14.37 23.98
N GLY A 315 -3.16 14.41 22.92
CA GLY A 315 -2.83 13.85 21.60
C GLY A 315 -3.72 12.67 21.21
N ASP A 316 -3.70 12.35 19.93
CA ASP A 316 -4.36 11.20 19.34
C ASP A 316 -3.36 10.05 19.27
N PHE A 317 -3.55 9.10 20.16
CA PHE A 317 -2.69 7.94 20.35
C PHE A 317 -3.21 6.75 19.53
N HIS A 318 -2.28 6.05 18.91
CA HIS A 318 -2.54 4.83 18.17
C HIS A 318 -1.56 3.73 18.59
N ALA A 319 -2.05 2.50 18.67
CA ALA A 319 -1.22 1.32 18.91
C ALA A 319 -1.71 0.14 18.07
N TRP A 320 -0.78 -0.65 17.53
CA TRP A 320 -1.07 -1.88 16.78
C TRP A 320 -0.41 -3.06 17.47
N ASN A 321 -1.18 -4.12 17.68
CA ASN A 321 -0.69 -5.38 18.22
C ASN A 321 -0.55 -6.39 17.07
N VAL A 322 0.67 -6.78 16.74
CA VAL A 322 0.98 -7.69 15.63
C VAL A 322 1.91 -8.82 16.06
N ALA A 323 1.97 -9.88 15.29
CA ALA A 323 2.91 -10.97 15.52
C ALA A 323 4.35 -10.47 15.40
N GLU A 324 5.19 -10.86 16.34
CA GLU A 324 6.66 -10.76 16.22
C GLU A 324 7.19 -12.11 15.76
N LEU A 325 7.91 -12.12 14.66
CA LEU A 325 8.53 -13.30 14.09
C LEU A 325 10.02 -13.36 14.44
N THR A 326 10.64 -14.50 14.23
CA THR A 326 12.11 -14.66 14.40
C THR A 326 12.89 -13.85 13.36
N SER A 327 12.26 -13.52 12.23
CA SER A 327 12.81 -12.72 11.14
C SER A 327 12.48 -11.22 11.24
N GLY A 328 11.70 -10.80 12.22
CA GLY A 328 11.23 -9.43 12.40
C GLY A 328 9.73 -9.34 12.63
N VAL A 329 9.16 -8.12 12.50
CA VAL A 329 7.72 -7.93 12.71
C VAL A 329 6.90 -8.59 11.61
N GLY A 330 5.85 -9.33 12.01
CA GLY A 330 4.86 -9.88 11.08
C GLY A 330 3.74 -8.90 10.78
N ASN A 331 2.83 -9.32 9.91
CA ASN A 331 1.65 -8.53 9.52
C ASN A 331 0.32 -9.10 10.05
N TRP A 332 0.36 -10.14 10.87
CA TRP A 332 -0.83 -10.72 11.49
C TRP A 332 -1.17 -10.03 12.80
N GLY A 333 -2.40 -9.49 12.87
CA GLY A 333 -2.90 -8.80 14.03
C GLY A 333 -3.25 -9.74 15.20
N GLY A 334 -3.01 -9.25 16.41
CA GLY A 334 -3.50 -9.85 17.65
C GLY A 334 -4.53 -8.93 18.31
N ASN A 335 -5.66 -9.49 18.75
CA ASN A 335 -6.75 -8.69 19.26
C ASN A 335 -6.41 -7.91 20.54
N TRP A 336 -6.81 -6.66 20.61
CA TRP A 336 -6.98 -5.94 21.86
C TRP A 336 -8.34 -6.29 22.44
N MET A 337 -8.33 -6.76 23.67
CA MET A 337 -9.57 -7.09 24.36
C MET A 337 -9.76 -6.18 25.56
N GLY A 338 -10.63 -5.23 25.42
CA GLY A 338 -11.24 -4.54 26.53
C GLY A 338 -12.07 -5.54 27.33
N VAL A 339 -12.37 -5.17 28.54
CA VAL A 339 -13.27 -5.90 29.43
C VAL A 339 -14.35 -4.94 29.90
N ASN A 340 -15.48 -5.44 30.25
CA ASN A 340 -16.56 -4.65 30.87
C ASN A 340 -16.14 -4.17 32.29
N VAL A 341 -14.93 -3.61 32.38
CA VAL A 341 -14.34 -3.05 33.59
C VAL A 341 -14.01 -1.60 33.29
N LEU A 342 -14.43 -0.72 34.18
CA LEU A 342 -14.19 0.71 34.05
C LEU A 342 -12.67 1.00 33.85
N GLY A 343 -12.35 1.80 32.84
CA GLY A 343 -10.98 2.19 32.50
C GLY A 343 -10.21 1.23 31.58
N TRP A 344 -10.87 0.17 31.07
CA TRP A 344 -10.29 -0.71 30.05
C TRP A 344 -10.97 -0.48 28.70
N LYS A 345 -10.19 -0.39 27.61
CA LYS A 345 -10.66 -0.09 26.26
C LYS A 345 -10.53 -1.29 25.33
N TYR A 346 -11.51 -1.48 24.44
CA TYR A 346 -11.44 -2.43 23.34
C TYR A 346 -10.63 -1.87 22.18
N GLY A 347 -9.99 -2.77 21.44
CA GLY A 347 -9.47 -2.45 20.14
C GLY A 347 -10.56 -2.31 19.08
N ASP A 348 -10.16 -1.82 17.94
CA ASP A 348 -10.99 -1.71 16.74
C ASP A 348 -10.27 -2.30 15.52
N THR A 349 -10.95 -2.33 14.37
CA THR A 349 -10.46 -2.89 13.11
C THR A 349 -10.03 -1.82 12.11
N GLN A 350 -10.00 -0.54 12.53
CA GLN A 350 -9.60 0.59 11.71
C GLN A 350 -8.07 0.76 11.67
N TYR A 351 -7.60 1.72 10.88
CA TYR A 351 -6.17 2.03 10.76
C TYR A 351 -5.33 0.80 10.39
N GLY A 352 -5.93 -0.07 9.56
CA GLY A 352 -5.37 -1.37 9.20
C GLY A 352 -4.38 -1.35 8.04
N THR A 353 -4.12 -0.19 7.44
CA THR A 353 -3.15 -0.03 6.35
C THR A 353 -1.78 0.34 6.91
N GLY A 354 -0.88 -0.64 7.01
CA GLY A 354 0.52 -0.43 7.39
C GLY A 354 1.37 0.05 6.21
N THR A 355 2.67 0.22 6.43
CA THR A 355 3.63 0.54 5.35
C THR A 355 3.77 -0.65 4.39
N PRO A 356 3.74 -0.42 3.05
CA PRO A 356 3.68 0.86 2.34
C PRO A 356 2.26 1.32 1.94
N ALA A 357 1.20 0.64 2.42
CA ALA A 357 -0.18 0.96 2.04
C ALA A 357 -0.68 2.32 2.56
N ASN A 358 -0.05 2.84 3.62
CA ASN A 358 -0.30 4.16 4.18
C ASN A 358 0.36 5.31 3.38
N VAL A 359 1.25 5.03 2.42
CA VAL A 359 1.93 6.04 1.60
C VAL A 359 0.97 6.68 0.60
N ASP A 360 1.06 8.00 0.40
CA ASP A 360 0.09 8.76 -0.41
C ASP A 360 0.14 8.40 -1.90
N CYS A 361 1.33 8.33 -2.49
CA CYS A 361 1.50 7.99 -3.90
C CYS A 361 1.20 6.51 -4.23
N ALA A 362 1.15 5.63 -3.23
CA ALA A 362 0.80 4.22 -3.43
C ALA A 362 -0.67 4.05 -3.84
N ILE A 363 -0.92 3.13 -4.75
CA ILE A 363 -2.25 2.60 -5.07
C ILE A 363 -2.51 1.42 -4.13
N THR A 364 -3.26 1.67 -3.08
CA THR A 364 -3.58 0.67 -2.05
C THR A 364 -4.83 -0.10 -2.43
N VAL A 365 -4.73 -1.42 -2.46
CA VAL A 365 -5.76 -2.30 -3.01
C VAL A 365 -6.42 -3.16 -1.93
N ALA A 366 -7.74 -3.04 -1.78
CA ALA A 366 -8.56 -3.93 -0.97
C ALA A 366 -8.88 -5.24 -1.69
N ALA A 367 -9.23 -6.27 -0.94
CA ALA A 367 -9.65 -7.55 -1.49
C ALA A 367 -11.18 -7.68 -1.51
N HIS A 368 -11.76 -7.99 -2.68
CA HIS A 368 -13.14 -8.41 -2.79
C HIS A 368 -13.26 -9.80 -3.42
N GLN A 369 -14.39 -10.46 -3.22
CA GLN A 369 -14.74 -11.70 -3.91
C GLN A 369 -15.09 -11.39 -5.37
N SER A 370 -14.74 -12.27 -6.29
CA SER A 370 -15.23 -12.16 -7.66
C SER A 370 -16.75 -12.29 -7.69
N GLY A 371 -17.42 -11.53 -8.55
CA GLY A 371 -18.84 -11.72 -8.81
C GLY A 371 -19.10 -13.06 -9.50
N ARG A 372 -20.33 -13.55 -9.41
CA ARG A 372 -20.74 -14.82 -10.02
C ARG A 372 -22.11 -14.73 -10.68
N TRP A 373 -22.28 -15.52 -11.72
CA TRP A 373 -23.58 -15.80 -12.29
C TRP A 373 -24.22 -17.00 -11.59
N GLU A 374 -25.45 -16.86 -11.14
CA GLU A 374 -26.23 -17.92 -10.51
C GLU A 374 -27.67 -17.77 -11.01
N ASP A 375 -28.23 -18.81 -11.62
CA ASP A 375 -29.57 -18.82 -12.22
C ASP A 375 -29.82 -17.61 -13.16
N GLU A 376 -28.88 -17.31 -14.04
CA GLU A 376 -28.88 -16.17 -14.98
C GLU A 376 -28.87 -14.79 -14.30
N VAL A 377 -28.72 -14.70 -12.99
CA VAL A 377 -28.62 -13.46 -12.23
C VAL A 377 -27.16 -13.19 -11.86
N TRP A 378 -26.70 -11.97 -12.12
CA TRP A 378 -25.37 -11.54 -11.67
C TRP A 378 -25.38 -11.16 -10.21
N HIS A 379 -24.54 -11.81 -9.42
CA HIS A 379 -24.28 -11.49 -8.03
C HIS A 379 -22.90 -10.81 -7.90
N PRO A 380 -22.84 -9.52 -7.54
CA PRO A 380 -21.57 -8.84 -7.33
C PRO A 380 -20.84 -9.44 -6.12
N GLY A 381 -19.51 -9.49 -6.17
CA GLY A 381 -18.70 -9.96 -5.06
C GLY A 381 -18.59 -8.91 -3.94
N ASP A 382 -18.76 -9.32 -2.69
CA ASP A 382 -18.59 -8.44 -1.52
C ASP A 382 -17.12 -8.32 -1.11
N ILE A 383 -16.81 -7.31 -0.29
CA ILE A 383 -15.49 -7.14 0.31
C ILE A 383 -15.14 -8.37 1.17
N CYS A 384 -13.90 -8.80 1.12
CA CYS A 384 -13.43 -9.89 1.98
C CYS A 384 -13.39 -9.43 3.43
N TYR A 385 -13.79 -10.31 4.35
CA TYR A 385 -13.84 -10.02 5.77
C TYR A 385 -12.48 -9.59 6.34
N PHE A 386 -11.41 -10.21 5.86
CA PHE A 386 -10.04 -9.95 6.27
C PHE A 386 -9.45 -8.65 5.69
N SER A 387 -10.04 -8.07 4.62
CA SER A 387 -9.45 -6.90 3.96
C SER A 387 -9.34 -5.72 4.90
N SER A 388 -8.12 -5.30 5.20
CA SER A 388 -7.83 -4.12 6.02
C SER A 388 -8.31 -2.83 5.35
N TYR A 389 -8.51 -1.81 6.17
CA TYR A 389 -8.98 -0.50 5.73
C TYR A 389 -8.47 0.62 6.64
N GLY A 390 -8.54 1.83 6.13
CA GLY A 390 -8.13 3.04 6.83
C GLY A 390 -9.11 3.51 7.93
N PRO A 391 -9.09 4.82 8.19
CA PRO A 391 -8.21 5.80 7.56
C PRO A 391 -6.74 5.62 7.93
N THR A 392 -5.83 6.37 7.30
CA THR A 392 -4.46 6.53 7.81
C THR A 392 -4.46 7.46 9.02
N ILE A 393 -3.40 7.46 9.84
CA ILE A 393 -3.35 8.31 11.06
C ILE A 393 -3.38 9.82 10.78
N ASN A 394 -3.11 10.23 9.54
CA ASN A 394 -3.26 11.62 9.08
C ASN A 394 -4.59 11.86 8.31
N GLY A 395 -5.56 10.95 8.46
CA GLY A 395 -6.94 11.11 8.03
C GLY A 395 -7.21 10.89 6.54
N ARG A 396 -6.28 10.30 5.78
CA ARG A 396 -6.53 9.96 4.37
C ARG A 396 -7.36 8.69 4.26
N ASP A 397 -8.29 8.67 3.31
CA ASP A 397 -9.04 7.47 2.97
C ASP A 397 -8.12 6.44 2.30
N LYS A 398 -8.18 5.21 2.78
CA LYS A 398 -7.56 4.01 2.21
C LYS A 398 -8.50 2.82 2.45
N PRO A 399 -8.55 1.85 1.54
CA PRO A 399 -7.80 1.68 0.29
C PRO A 399 -8.22 2.68 -0.80
N ASP A 400 -7.43 2.78 -1.89
CA ASP A 400 -7.78 3.61 -3.04
C ASP A 400 -8.78 2.90 -3.97
N ILE A 401 -8.66 1.58 -4.13
CA ILE A 401 -9.48 0.76 -5.02
C ILE A 401 -9.56 -0.68 -4.50
N SER A 402 -10.44 -1.49 -5.05
CA SER A 402 -10.53 -2.91 -4.72
C SER A 402 -10.40 -3.82 -5.95
N ALA A 403 -9.85 -5.02 -5.76
CA ALA A 403 -9.70 -6.02 -6.81
C ALA A 403 -9.97 -7.44 -6.26
N PRO A 404 -10.15 -8.46 -7.14
CA PRO A 404 -10.34 -9.84 -6.69
C PRO A 404 -9.19 -10.32 -5.82
N GLY A 405 -9.50 -10.84 -4.61
CA GLY A 405 -8.50 -11.32 -3.66
C GLY A 405 -8.93 -12.54 -2.86
N TYR A 406 -9.99 -13.23 -3.27
CA TYR A 406 -10.51 -14.42 -2.61
C TYR A 406 -10.48 -15.64 -3.54
N ASN A 407 -9.82 -16.69 -3.10
CA ASN A 407 -9.66 -17.92 -3.88
C ASN A 407 -9.06 -17.70 -5.27
N VAL A 408 -8.07 -16.84 -5.38
CA VAL A 408 -7.38 -16.54 -6.64
C VAL A 408 -6.43 -17.69 -6.97
N ILE A 409 -6.57 -18.23 -8.19
CA ILE A 409 -5.74 -19.33 -8.67
C ILE A 409 -4.56 -18.77 -9.45
N SER A 410 -3.34 -19.17 -9.07
CA SER A 410 -2.11 -18.76 -9.73
C SER A 410 -0.99 -19.78 -9.51
N ALA A 411 0.14 -19.58 -10.19
CA ALA A 411 1.30 -20.47 -10.11
C ALA A 411 1.88 -20.51 -8.69
N THR A 412 2.49 -21.63 -8.32
CA THR A 412 3.24 -21.77 -7.08
C THR A 412 4.66 -22.26 -7.35
N SER A 413 5.60 -21.89 -6.47
CA SER A 413 6.99 -22.34 -6.60
C SER A 413 7.08 -23.87 -6.47
N SER A 414 7.78 -24.49 -7.41
CA SER A 414 8.10 -25.92 -7.39
C SER A 414 9.23 -26.26 -6.40
N TYR A 415 9.78 -25.26 -5.72
CA TYR A 415 10.81 -25.38 -4.66
C TYR A 415 10.23 -25.14 -3.26
N ALA A 416 8.92 -24.93 -3.15
CA ALA A 416 8.26 -24.75 -1.86
C ALA A 416 8.19 -26.07 -1.08
N ASP A 417 8.47 -26.01 0.22
CA ASP A 417 8.35 -27.15 1.14
C ASP A 417 6.88 -27.43 1.52
N GLU A 418 5.99 -26.45 1.35
CA GLU A 418 4.57 -26.59 1.64
C GLU A 418 3.82 -27.18 0.44
N HIS A 419 3.04 -28.22 0.70
CA HIS A 419 2.21 -28.89 -0.31
C HIS A 419 0.77 -28.38 -0.22
N ASN A 420 0.49 -27.28 -0.90
CA ASN A 420 -0.89 -26.83 -1.11
C ASN A 420 -1.60 -27.73 -2.14
N THR A 421 -2.92 -27.87 -2.00
CA THR A 421 -3.70 -28.65 -2.97
C THR A 421 -3.64 -28.00 -4.35
N ALA A 422 -3.06 -28.71 -5.31
CA ALA A 422 -2.99 -28.26 -6.70
C ALA A 422 -4.38 -28.19 -7.32
N VAL A 423 -4.67 -27.09 -8.01
CA VAL A 423 -5.87 -26.90 -8.84
C VAL A 423 -5.59 -27.32 -10.29
N ALA A 424 -4.38 -27.09 -10.75
CA ALA A 424 -3.88 -27.51 -12.05
C ALA A 424 -2.38 -27.82 -11.96
N THR A 425 -1.90 -28.67 -12.86
CA THR A 425 -0.48 -29.01 -13.01
C THR A 425 -0.12 -28.98 -14.48
N VAL A 426 1.04 -28.42 -14.79
CA VAL A 426 1.62 -28.40 -16.14
C VAL A 426 3.00 -29.05 -16.11
N THR A 427 3.36 -29.75 -17.18
CA THR A 427 4.70 -30.33 -17.35
C THR A 427 5.47 -29.45 -18.33
N PHE A 428 6.64 -28.96 -17.91
CA PHE A 428 7.53 -28.17 -18.75
C PHE A 428 8.97 -28.67 -18.54
N GLU A 429 9.68 -28.96 -19.62
CA GLU A 429 11.06 -29.51 -19.60
C GLU A 429 11.24 -30.70 -18.64
N GLY A 430 10.21 -31.56 -18.54
CA GLY A 430 10.24 -32.78 -17.72
C GLY A 430 10.00 -32.56 -16.23
N ARG A 431 9.68 -31.36 -15.78
CA ARG A 431 9.31 -31.01 -14.41
C ARG A 431 7.84 -30.64 -14.31
N GLU A 432 7.21 -30.95 -13.19
CA GLU A 432 5.83 -30.55 -12.88
C GLU A 432 5.80 -29.21 -12.14
N TYR A 433 4.87 -28.35 -12.56
CA TYR A 433 4.59 -27.05 -11.96
C TYR A 433 3.12 -26.92 -11.66
N THR A 434 2.78 -26.42 -10.50
CA THR A 434 1.41 -26.43 -10.00
C THR A 434 0.83 -25.03 -9.89
N PHE A 435 -0.50 -24.98 -9.94
CA PHE A 435 -1.30 -23.79 -9.64
C PHE A 435 -2.13 -24.07 -8.40
N ILE A 436 -2.14 -23.14 -7.47
CA ILE A 436 -2.86 -23.25 -6.21
C ILE A 436 -3.81 -22.08 -6.02
N LYS A 437 -4.65 -22.19 -5.03
CA LYS A 437 -5.66 -21.19 -4.67
C LYS A 437 -5.26 -20.49 -3.38
N LEU A 438 -5.09 -19.14 -3.43
CA LEU A 438 -4.80 -18.32 -2.26
C LEU A 438 -5.83 -17.19 -2.10
N SER A 439 -5.91 -16.65 -0.89
CA SER A 439 -6.75 -15.49 -0.55
C SER A 439 -5.94 -14.47 0.24
N GLY A 440 -6.12 -13.21 -0.08
CA GLY A 440 -5.43 -12.09 0.57
C GLY A 440 -5.49 -10.83 -0.29
N THR A 441 -5.25 -9.68 0.31
CA THR A 441 -4.96 -8.44 -0.43
C THR A 441 -3.68 -8.57 -1.25
N SER A 442 -2.80 -9.51 -0.89
CA SER A 442 -1.64 -9.93 -1.68
C SER A 442 -1.99 -10.45 -3.09
N MET A 443 -3.23 -10.88 -3.34
CA MET A 443 -3.73 -11.33 -4.64
C MET A 443 -4.46 -10.21 -5.38
N SER A 444 -5.04 -9.26 -4.66
CA SER A 444 -5.71 -8.08 -5.23
C SER A 444 -4.72 -7.05 -5.78
N SER A 445 -3.64 -6.80 -5.05
CA SER A 445 -2.57 -5.88 -5.49
C SER A 445 -2.00 -6.28 -6.86
N PRO A 446 -1.52 -7.51 -7.08
CA PRO A 446 -0.94 -7.90 -8.36
C PRO A 446 -1.97 -7.90 -9.50
N PHE A 447 -3.25 -8.16 -9.23
CA PHE A 447 -4.29 -7.98 -10.24
C PHE A 447 -4.33 -6.52 -10.72
N THR A 448 -4.34 -5.57 -9.80
CA THR A 448 -4.33 -4.13 -10.11
C THR A 448 -3.02 -3.71 -10.78
N THR A 449 -1.88 -4.27 -10.35
CA THR A 449 -0.57 -4.04 -10.98
C THR A 449 -0.58 -4.43 -12.45
N GLY A 450 -1.15 -5.57 -12.79
CA GLY A 450 -1.33 -5.98 -14.18
C GLY A 450 -2.23 -5.00 -14.95
N VAL A 451 -3.32 -4.51 -14.36
CA VAL A 451 -4.15 -3.47 -14.98
C VAL A 451 -3.36 -2.19 -15.23
N VAL A 452 -2.53 -1.76 -14.27
CA VAL A 452 -1.63 -0.61 -14.45
C VAL A 452 -0.69 -0.82 -15.64
N ALA A 453 -0.15 -2.03 -15.81
CA ALA A 453 0.70 -2.34 -16.97
C ALA A 453 -0.05 -2.18 -18.30
N LEU A 454 -1.34 -2.56 -18.36
CA LEU A 454 -2.18 -2.32 -19.55
C LEU A 454 -2.42 -0.83 -19.82
N LEU A 455 -2.61 -0.03 -18.76
CA LEU A 455 -2.77 1.43 -18.91
C LEU A 455 -1.48 2.09 -19.41
N LEU A 456 -0.33 1.64 -18.91
CA LEU A 456 0.99 2.15 -19.33
C LEU A 456 1.38 1.72 -20.75
N GLU A 457 0.95 0.53 -21.21
CA GLU A 457 1.04 0.14 -22.62
C GLU A 457 0.17 1.03 -23.49
N ALA A 458 -1.10 1.25 -23.11
CA ALA A 458 -2.05 2.06 -23.86
C ALA A 458 -1.63 3.54 -23.93
N ASN A 459 -1.02 4.06 -22.86
CA ASN A 459 -0.51 5.42 -22.83
C ASN A 459 0.77 5.51 -21.96
N PRO A 460 1.96 5.37 -22.57
CA PRO A 460 3.23 5.38 -21.82
C PRO A 460 3.64 6.75 -21.27
N THR A 461 2.91 7.81 -21.58
CA THR A 461 3.22 9.17 -21.11
C THR A 461 2.56 9.54 -19.78
N LEU A 462 1.67 8.68 -19.26
CA LEU A 462 0.97 8.92 -18.00
C LEU A 462 1.95 9.08 -16.83
N THR A 463 1.71 10.06 -15.98
CA THR A 463 2.33 10.14 -14.67
C THR A 463 1.73 9.09 -13.73
N ALA A 464 2.42 8.77 -12.64
CA ALA A 464 1.88 7.84 -11.63
C ALA A 464 0.55 8.33 -11.05
N GLN A 465 0.41 9.64 -10.83
CA GLN A 465 -0.82 10.25 -10.35
C GLN A 465 -1.97 10.09 -11.36
N GLN A 466 -1.73 10.29 -12.65
CA GLN A 466 -2.73 10.10 -13.70
C GLN A 466 -3.17 8.64 -13.83
N VAL A 467 -2.25 7.68 -13.60
CA VAL A 467 -2.62 6.25 -13.54
C VAL A 467 -3.56 5.98 -12.37
N LYS A 468 -3.26 6.50 -11.18
CA LYS A 468 -4.12 6.37 -10.00
C LYS A 468 -5.50 6.99 -10.25
N GLU A 469 -5.55 8.19 -10.81
CA GLU A 469 -6.80 8.89 -11.17
C GLU A 469 -7.61 8.11 -12.23
N ALA A 470 -6.95 7.54 -13.23
CA ALA A 470 -7.61 6.72 -14.25
C ALA A 470 -8.25 5.46 -13.67
N LEU A 471 -7.58 4.78 -12.74
CA LEU A 471 -8.13 3.63 -12.02
C LEU A 471 -9.36 4.02 -11.20
N ILE A 472 -9.29 5.13 -10.47
CA ILE A 472 -10.38 5.66 -9.64
C ILE A 472 -11.57 6.05 -10.51
N PHE A 473 -11.32 6.81 -11.58
CA PHE A 473 -12.38 7.27 -12.49
C PHE A 473 -13.10 6.12 -13.18
N SER A 474 -12.37 5.08 -13.59
CA SER A 474 -12.90 3.93 -14.32
C SER A 474 -13.47 2.83 -13.42
N ALA A 475 -13.41 2.99 -12.11
CA ALA A 475 -13.86 1.98 -11.16
C ALA A 475 -15.34 1.62 -11.33
N THR A 476 -15.66 0.35 -11.19
CA THR A 476 -17.05 -0.12 -11.23
C THR A 476 -17.70 0.07 -9.87
N HIS A 477 -18.89 0.66 -9.88
CA HIS A 477 -19.77 0.80 -8.73
C HIS A 477 -20.95 -0.17 -8.84
N ASP A 478 -21.35 -0.75 -7.72
CA ASP A 478 -22.52 -1.61 -7.58
C ASP A 478 -23.14 -1.43 -6.18
N SER A 479 -24.24 -2.13 -5.92
CA SER A 479 -24.98 -2.02 -4.65
C SER A 479 -24.12 -2.34 -3.41
N LEU A 480 -23.06 -3.17 -3.54
CA LEU A 480 -22.17 -3.51 -2.44
C LEU A 480 -21.14 -2.41 -2.21
N THR A 481 -20.57 -1.84 -3.27
CA THR A 481 -19.66 -0.69 -3.14
C THR A 481 -20.38 0.52 -2.54
N GLU A 482 -21.63 0.76 -2.92
CA GLU A 482 -22.44 1.82 -2.34
C GLU A 482 -22.79 1.56 -0.87
N ALA A 483 -23.18 0.33 -0.53
CA ALA A 483 -23.56 -0.05 0.84
C ALA A 483 -22.39 -0.06 1.83
N ARG A 484 -21.19 -0.46 1.40
CA ARG A 484 -19.98 -0.56 2.24
C ARG A 484 -19.15 0.73 2.25
N GLY A 485 -19.24 1.53 1.19
CA GLY A 485 -18.60 2.83 1.05
C GLY A 485 -17.09 2.79 0.79
N ILE A 486 -16.52 3.99 0.69
CA ILE A 486 -15.12 4.25 0.32
C ILE A 486 -14.12 3.62 1.30
N THR A 487 -14.44 3.54 2.58
CA THR A 487 -13.56 2.97 3.60
C THR A 487 -13.28 1.47 3.40
N ARG A 488 -14.15 0.75 2.66
CA ARG A 488 -14.00 -0.69 2.45
C ARG A 488 -13.55 -1.01 1.03
N PHE A 489 -14.16 -0.40 0.01
CA PHE A 489 -13.89 -0.68 -1.40
C PHE A 489 -12.96 0.35 -2.07
N GLY A 490 -12.55 1.39 -1.33
CA GLY A 490 -11.96 2.57 -1.97
C GLY A 490 -12.97 3.23 -2.91
N HIS A 491 -12.48 3.72 -4.02
CA HIS A 491 -13.33 4.33 -5.06
C HIS A 491 -14.09 3.31 -5.93
N GLY A 492 -14.14 2.02 -5.55
CA GLY A 492 -14.88 0.97 -6.26
C GLY A 492 -14.03 -0.23 -6.66
N LYS A 493 -14.53 -1.02 -7.60
CA LYS A 493 -13.87 -2.22 -8.13
C LYS A 493 -13.08 -1.90 -9.39
N VAL A 494 -11.84 -2.34 -9.47
CA VAL A 494 -10.97 -2.10 -10.64
C VAL A 494 -11.62 -2.59 -11.94
N ASN A 495 -11.55 -1.79 -12.99
CA ASN A 495 -12.10 -2.08 -14.32
C ASN A 495 -11.05 -1.78 -15.40
N ALA A 496 -10.36 -2.83 -15.85
CA ALA A 496 -9.30 -2.70 -16.84
C ALA A 496 -9.78 -2.13 -18.18
N TYR A 497 -10.97 -2.57 -18.66
CA TYR A 497 -11.49 -2.13 -19.95
C TYR A 497 -11.83 -0.63 -19.95
N GLN A 498 -12.57 -0.18 -18.93
CA GLN A 498 -12.90 1.24 -18.80
C GLN A 498 -11.65 2.08 -18.53
N GLY A 499 -10.67 1.54 -17.80
CA GLY A 499 -9.38 2.20 -17.58
C GLY A 499 -8.60 2.42 -18.88
N VAL A 500 -8.47 1.38 -19.72
CA VAL A 500 -7.83 1.50 -21.04
C VAL A 500 -8.56 2.48 -21.94
N LEU A 501 -9.90 2.39 -22.03
CA LEU A 501 -10.70 3.36 -22.78
C LEU A 501 -10.49 4.81 -22.29
N HIS A 502 -10.44 5.00 -20.98
CA HIS A 502 -10.25 6.32 -20.38
C HIS A 502 -8.89 6.92 -20.79
N VAL A 503 -7.79 6.18 -20.64
CA VAL A 503 -6.45 6.70 -20.95
C VAL A 503 -6.21 6.91 -22.44
N LEU A 504 -6.88 6.17 -23.32
CA LEU A 504 -6.83 6.35 -24.76
C LEU A 504 -7.60 7.62 -25.22
N ASN A 505 -8.74 7.91 -24.62
CA ASN A 505 -9.58 9.06 -24.97
C ASN A 505 -9.05 10.39 -24.42
N HIS A 506 -8.13 10.36 -23.44
CA HIS A 506 -7.56 11.55 -22.81
C HIS A 506 -6.14 11.87 -23.32
N VAL A 507 -5.78 11.40 -24.52
CA VAL A 507 -4.55 11.78 -25.19
C VAL A 507 -4.71 13.20 -25.75
N GLY A 508 -4.16 14.20 -25.06
CA GLY A 508 -3.92 15.51 -25.65
C GLY A 508 -4.39 16.76 -24.92
N THR A 509 -5.05 16.67 -23.78
CA THR A 509 -5.22 17.84 -22.90
C THR A 509 -4.74 17.50 -21.49
N GLN A 510 -3.63 18.11 -21.08
CA GLN A 510 -3.30 18.19 -19.65
C GLN A 510 -4.37 19.03 -18.97
N GLU A 511 -5.50 18.43 -18.62
CA GLU A 511 -6.30 18.96 -17.53
C GLU A 511 -5.58 18.58 -16.23
N PHE A 512 -4.89 19.55 -15.66
CA PHE A 512 -4.48 19.50 -14.27
C PHE A 512 -5.74 19.55 -13.41
N VAL A 513 -6.34 18.40 -13.13
CA VAL A 513 -7.35 18.29 -12.08
C VAL A 513 -6.60 18.19 -10.76
N SER A 514 -6.20 19.35 -10.24
CA SER A 514 -5.86 19.48 -8.83
C SER A 514 -7.14 19.21 -8.04
N ASN A 515 -7.23 18.09 -7.34
CA ASN A 515 -8.36 17.72 -6.47
C ASN A 515 -8.45 18.55 -5.17
N ALA A 516 -7.77 19.67 -5.09
CA ALA A 516 -8.06 20.73 -4.15
C ALA A 516 -8.49 21.96 -4.95
N HIS A 517 -9.77 22.21 -5.07
CA HIS A 517 -10.27 23.52 -5.45
C HIS A 517 -9.89 24.51 -4.35
N ILE A 518 -8.62 24.93 -4.38
CA ILE A 518 -8.07 25.84 -3.39
C ILE A 518 -8.67 27.24 -3.56
N TYR A 519 -9.10 27.59 -4.79
CA TYR A 519 -9.69 28.86 -5.10
C TYR A 519 -11.12 28.72 -5.61
N THR A 520 -12.02 29.54 -5.10
CA THR A 520 -13.39 29.64 -5.60
C THR A 520 -13.51 30.92 -6.42
N VAL A 521 -14.10 30.82 -7.63
CA VAL A 521 -14.31 31.97 -8.54
C VAL A 521 -15.81 32.12 -8.81
N PHE A 522 -16.34 33.30 -8.50
CA PHE A 522 -17.77 33.60 -8.65
C PHE A 522 -18.02 35.10 -8.89
N PRO A 523 -19.14 35.50 -9.51
CA PRO A 523 -20.07 34.64 -10.23
C PRO A 523 -19.47 34.12 -11.54
N ASN A 524 -19.96 33.00 -12.01
CA ASN A 524 -19.62 32.45 -13.32
C ASN A 524 -20.90 31.82 -13.94
N PRO A 525 -21.54 32.43 -14.95
CA PRO A 525 -21.08 33.61 -15.73
C PRO A 525 -21.00 34.90 -14.93
N ALA A 526 -20.05 35.77 -15.35
CA ALA A 526 -19.81 37.08 -14.78
C ALA A 526 -20.27 38.21 -15.75
N THR A 527 -20.64 39.36 -15.22
CA THR A 527 -20.92 40.57 -16.00
C THR A 527 -19.76 41.57 -15.95
N ASP A 528 -19.49 42.12 -14.80
CA ASP A 528 -18.55 43.23 -14.62
C ASP A 528 -17.37 42.86 -13.76
N GLN A 529 -17.54 41.94 -12.83
CA GLN A 529 -16.52 41.54 -11.86
C GLN A 529 -16.56 40.06 -11.58
N ILE A 530 -15.39 39.48 -11.29
CA ILE A 530 -15.26 38.15 -10.70
C ILE A 530 -14.59 38.26 -9.32
N PHE A 531 -15.05 37.47 -8.39
CA PHE A 531 -14.48 37.34 -7.07
C PHE A 531 -13.67 36.06 -6.98
N ILE A 532 -12.46 36.14 -6.47
CA ILE A 532 -11.53 35.03 -6.29
C ILE A 532 -11.35 34.88 -4.78
N SER A 533 -11.95 33.84 -4.20
CA SER A 533 -11.77 33.50 -2.79
C SER A 533 -10.53 32.64 -2.62
N THR A 534 -9.62 33.09 -1.74
CA THR A 534 -8.37 32.40 -1.44
C THR A 534 -8.42 31.80 -0.03
N PRO A 535 -7.98 30.55 0.17
CA PRO A 535 -7.79 29.99 1.49
C PRO A 535 -6.60 30.65 2.21
N ASN A 536 -6.29 30.19 3.41
CA ASN A 536 -5.18 30.67 4.24
C ASN A 536 -3.81 30.40 3.59
N SER A 537 -3.44 31.17 2.56
CA SER A 537 -2.12 31.08 1.93
C SER A 537 -1.27 32.30 2.31
N LYS A 538 -0.10 32.04 2.86
CA LYS A 538 0.92 33.08 3.15
C LYS A 538 1.86 33.32 1.96
N CYS A 539 1.67 32.64 0.82
CA CYS A 539 2.52 32.80 -0.35
C CYS A 539 1.94 33.85 -1.32
N PRO A 540 2.75 34.72 -1.91
CA PRO A 540 2.33 35.63 -2.97
C PRO A 540 1.73 34.81 -4.13
N THR A 541 0.50 35.13 -4.51
CA THR A 541 -0.25 34.39 -5.55
C THR A 541 -0.68 35.38 -6.64
N THR A 542 -0.57 34.99 -7.88
CA THR A 542 -0.97 35.80 -9.05
C THR A 542 -2.17 35.16 -9.73
N ALA A 543 -3.17 35.95 -10.05
CA ALA A 543 -4.32 35.58 -10.87
C ALA A 543 -4.20 36.25 -12.25
N THR A 544 -4.15 35.44 -13.30
CA THR A 544 -3.98 35.93 -14.69
C THR A 544 -5.11 35.37 -15.56
N LEU A 545 -5.80 36.27 -16.26
CA LEU A 545 -6.89 35.90 -17.16
C LEU A 545 -6.37 35.91 -18.63
N TYR A 546 -6.66 34.86 -19.35
CA TYR A 546 -6.29 34.65 -20.75
C TYR A 546 -7.55 34.51 -21.61
N ASP A 547 -7.51 34.98 -22.83
CA ASP A 547 -8.49 34.63 -23.86
C ASP A 547 -8.18 33.23 -24.43
N LEU A 548 -9.08 32.69 -25.28
CA LEU A 548 -8.92 31.36 -25.87
C LEU A 548 -7.76 31.25 -26.89
N SER A 549 -7.15 32.39 -27.29
CA SER A 549 -5.93 32.39 -28.08
C SER A 549 -4.64 32.27 -27.24
N GLY A 550 -4.78 32.26 -25.91
CA GLY A 550 -3.66 32.27 -24.95
C GLY A 550 -3.09 33.64 -24.69
N LYS A 551 -3.72 34.71 -25.18
CA LYS A 551 -3.29 36.08 -24.92
C LYS A 551 -3.73 36.50 -23.52
N MET A 552 -2.80 36.99 -22.72
CA MET A 552 -3.08 37.58 -21.41
C MET A 552 -3.91 38.85 -21.57
N VAL A 553 -5.11 38.87 -20.95
CA VAL A 553 -6.02 40.02 -21.01
C VAL A 553 -6.06 40.78 -19.69
N LYS A 554 -5.76 40.13 -18.57
CA LYS A 554 -5.69 40.77 -17.25
C LYS A 554 -4.82 39.95 -16.27
N THR A 555 -4.16 40.64 -15.33
CA THR A 555 -3.43 40.01 -14.25
C THR A 555 -3.52 40.83 -12.98
N MET A 556 -3.49 40.17 -11.82
CA MET A 556 -3.41 40.83 -10.51
C MET A 556 -2.76 39.88 -9.48
N THR A 557 -2.13 40.50 -8.46
CA THR A 557 -1.72 39.77 -7.26
C THR A 557 -2.91 39.64 -6.33
N ILE A 558 -3.13 38.43 -5.78
CA ILE A 558 -4.21 38.12 -4.86
C ILE A 558 -3.66 37.82 -3.46
N SER A 559 -4.40 38.23 -2.45
CA SER A 559 -4.08 38.00 -1.04
C SER A 559 -5.14 37.13 -0.38
N GLN A 560 -4.90 36.73 0.86
CA GLN A 560 -5.86 35.96 1.66
C GLN A 560 -7.24 36.66 1.70
N GLY A 561 -8.31 35.87 1.53
CA GLY A 561 -9.70 36.33 1.52
C GLY A 561 -10.27 36.46 0.11
N VAL A 562 -11.26 37.33 -0.07
CA VAL A 562 -11.93 37.54 -1.36
C VAL A 562 -11.28 38.69 -2.10
N ASN A 563 -10.77 38.40 -3.32
CA ASN A 563 -10.15 39.39 -4.19
C ASN A 563 -11.08 39.67 -5.38
N THR A 564 -11.15 40.89 -5.84
CA THR A 564 -12.03 41.33 -6.93
C THR A 564 -11.22 41.64 -8.18
N MET A 565 -11.57 40.99 -9.30
CA MET A 565 -11.03 41.31 -10.63
C MET A 565 -12.15 41.94 -11.48
N ASP A 566 -11.96 43.18 -11.86
CA ASP A 566 -12.87 43.86 -12.79
C ASP A 566 -12.69 43.33 -14.19
N VAL A 567 -13.76 42.85 -14.81
CA VAL A 567 -13.81 42.31 -16.18
C VAL A 567 -14.78 43.09 -17.08
N HIS A 568 -15.25 44.26 -16.64
CA HIS A 568 -16.21 45.09 -17.36
C HIS A 568 -15.77 45.46 -18.79
N ALA A 569 -14.49 45.70 -18.99
CA ALA A 569 -13.95 46.09 -20.31
C ALA A 569 -13.73 44.91 -21.26
N LEU A 570 -13.90 43.64 -20.82
CA LEU A 570 -13.63 42.46 -21.64
C LEU A 570 -14.88 42.10 -22.46
N PRO A 571 -14.74 41.64 -23.73
CA PRO A 571 -15.85 41.13 -24.51
C PRO A 571 -16.58 39.95 -23.88
N THR A 572 -17.84 39.77 -24.21
CA THR A 572 -18.58 38.55 -23.89
C THR A 572 -17.88 37.36 -24.54
N GLY A 573 -17.63 36.30 -23.74
CA GLY A 573 -16.88 35.12 -24.20
C GLY A 573 -16.39 34.24 -23.08
N THR A 574 -15.64 33.20 -23.44
CA THR A 574 -14.97 32.29 -22.51
C THR A 574 -13.51 32.70 -22.34
N TYR A 575 -13.06 32.67 -21.11
CA TYR A 575 -11.69 33.00 -20.69
C TYR A 575 -11.15 31.92 -19.77
N ILE A 576 -9.83 31.81 -19.66
CA ILE A 576 -9.12 30.94 -18.73
C ILE A 576 -8.46 31.79 -17.66
N LEU A 577 -8.90 31.63 -16.41
CA LEU A 577 -8.27 32.24 -15.26
C LEU A 577 -7.22 31.28 -14.69
N GLN A 578 -5.96 31.66 -14.76
CA GLN A 578 -4.85 30.94 -14.14
C GLN A 578 -4.48 31.60 -12.82
N ILE A 579 -4.42 30.82 -11.74
CA ILE A 579 -4.02 31.25 -10.41
C ILE A 579 -2.76 30.48 -10.03
N ALA A 580 -1.65 31.19 -9.85
CA ALA A 580 -0.34 30.58 -9.67
C ALA A 580 0.43 31.17 -8.49
N ASN A 581 1.17 30.33 -7.77
CA ASN A 581 2.18 30.72 -6.79
C ASN A 581 3.43 29.84 -6.93
N ALA A 582 4.41 29.97 -6.03
CA ALA A 582 5.67 29.22 -6.09
C ALA A 582 5.52 27.70 -5.95
N ARG A 583 4.34 27.19 -5.53
CA ARG A 583 4.13 25.77 -5.23
C ARG A 583 3.16 25.07 -6.16
N TYR A 584 2.19 25.79 -6.73
CA TYR A 584 1.15 25.20 -7.59
C TYR A 584 0.50 26.23 -8.53
N THR A 585 -0.15 25.73 -9.57
CA THR A 585 -0.93 26.51 -10.53
C THR A 585 -2.31 25.86 -10.68
N GLU A 586 -3.38 26.65 -10.61
CA GLU A 586 -4.76 26.22 -10.85
C GLU A 586 -5.35 27.05 -12.00
N SER A 587 -6.09 26.40 -12.90
CA SER A 587 -6.79 27.08 -14.01
C SER A 587 -8.29 26.84 -13.93
N LYS A 588 -9.08 27.91 -14.16
CA LYS A 588 -10.55 27.85 -14.16
C LYS A 588 -11.13 28.51 -15.40
N LYS A 589 -12.16 27.90 -15.95
CA LYS A 589 -12.99 28.51 -17.00
C LYS A 589 -13.84 29.62 -16.40
N VAL A 590 -13.77 30.82 -16.99
CA VAL A 590 -14.61 31.98 -16.65
C VAL A 590 -15.41 32.36 -17.89
N VAL A 591 -16.71 32.52 -17.72
CA VAL A 591 -17.60 32.99 -18.80
C VAL A 591 -18.04 34.41 -18.47
N ILE A 592 -17.81 35.34 -19.39
CA ILE A 592 -18.33 36.69 -19.32
C ILE A 592 -19.56 36.75 -20.20
N ALA A 593 -20.72 37.08 -19.62
CA ALA A 593 -21.99 37.17 -20.29
C ALA A 593 -22.68 38.49 -19.92
N ARG A 594 -23.09 39.24 -20.94
CA ARG A 594 -23.80 40.51 -20.77
C ARG A 594 -25.06 40.49 -21.63
#